data_5dc21cb181ff711da2f860830e9dbb49
#
_entry.id   5dc21cb181ff711da2f860830e9dbb49
#
_cell.length_a   1.000
_cell.length_b   1.000
_cell.length_c   1.000
_cell.angle_alpha   90.00
_cell.angle_beta   90.00
_cell.angle_gamma   90.00
#
_symmetry.space_group_name_H-M   'P 1'
#
loop_
_entity.id
_entity.type
_entity.pdbx_description
1 polymer ?
#
loop_
_entity_poly.entity_id
_entity_poly.type
_entity_poly.pdbx_seq_one_letter_code
_entity_poly.pdbx_strand_id
1 'polypeptide(L)'
;MFSKGIDDELNQMYGKESETEDKIVKAIKLTDDIFSIGIKKAILKNEDATIESVIKSMQTSHSSCIIVVKNNKITGIFTERDIVTKIVSRNVDLKNEKICDYMTNNPEILQSDDSIAFALNKMTDGGFRHVPIVHSISQDLYVISMQDIINSIGDYYFADILNLPPKPLRSSSHREGA
;
A
#
# COMPACT_ATOMS: atom_id res chain seq x y z
N MET A 1 -28.02 1.44 47.27
CA MET A 1 -26.57 1.48 47.41
C MET A 1 -25.85 0.67 46.29
N PHE A 2 -26.46 0.55 45.11
CA PHE A 2 -25.94 -0.30 44.00
C PHE A 2 -25.67 0.48 42.70
N SER A 3 -25.80 1.81 42.65
CA SER A 3 -25.60 2.55 41.41
C SER A 3 -24.16 3.06 41.18
N LYS A 4 -23.36 3.18 42.24
CA LYS A 4 -22.03 3.77 42.18
C LYS A 4 -20.96 2.90 41.51
N GLY A 5 -21.11 1.57 41.51
CA GLY A 5 -20.16 0.66 40.92
C GLY A 5 -20.27 0.55 39.40
N ILE A 6 -21.46 0.69 38.86
CA ILE A 6 -21.70 0.60 37.40
C ILE A 6 -21.21 1.85 36.68
N ASP A 7 -21.41 3.03 37.30
CA ASP A 7 -20.93 4.30 36.74
C ASP A 7 -19.42 4.39 36.73
N ASP A 8 -18.71 3.81 37.73
CA ASP A 8 -17.25 3.76 37.80
C ASP A 8 -16.67 2.77 36.75
N GLU A 9 -17.33 1.64 36.52
CA GLU A 9 -16.91 0.68 35.46
C GLU A 9 -17.15 1.25 34.05
N LEU A 10 -18.30 1.90 33.82
CA LEU A 10 -18.59 2.59 32.57
C LEU A 10 -17.56 3.71 32.29
N ASN A 11 -17.28 4.55 33.27
CA ASN A 11 -16.29 5.62 33.13
C ASN A 11 -14.87 5.10 32.89
N GLN A 12 -14.50 3.93 33.46
CA GLN A 12 -13.22 3.28 33.16
C GLN A 12 -13.19 2.68 31.74
N MET A 13 -14.30 2.16 31.23
CA MET A 13 -14.41 1.70 29.84
C MET A 13 -14.30 2.85 28.86
N TYR A 14 -15.10 3.91 29.04
CA TYR A 14 -15.04 5.10 28.18
C TYR A 14 -13.70 5.83 28.27
N GLY A 15 -13.09 5.88 29.44
CA GLY A 15 -11.74 6.45 29.62
C GLY A 15 -10.66 5.66 28.86
N LYS A 16 -10.75 4.33 28.82
CA LYS A 16 -9.83 3.48 28.04
C LYS A 16 -10.07 3.57 26.55
N GLU A 17 -11.33 3.70 26.12
CA GLU A 17 -11.66 3.91 24.70
C GLU A 17 -11.12 5.25 24.20
N SER A 18 -11.26 6.35 24.96
CA SER A 18 -10.74 7.66 24.57
C SER A 18 -9.21 7.71 24.54
N GLU A 19 -8.53 7.04 25.48
CA GLU A 19 -7.05 6.92 25.44
C GLU A 19 -6.57 6.07 24.24
N THR A 20 -7.35 5.10 23.83
CA THR A 20 -7.05 4.26 22.67
C THR A 20 -7.30 5.03 21.38
N GLU A 21 -8.40 5.77 21.28
CA GLU A 21 -8.67 6.65 20.14
C GLU A 21 -7.61 7.77 20.01
N ASP A 22 -7.20 8.39 21.11
CA ASP A 22 -6.13 9.40 21.10
C ASP A 22 -4.76 8.82 20.70
N LYS A 23 -4.48 7.58 21.06
CA LYS A 23 -3.27 6.87 20.61
C LYS A 23 -3.37 6.53 19.12
N ILE A 24 -4.54 6.11 18.63
CA ILE A 24 -4.80 5.85 17.21
C ILE A 24 -4.60 7.11 16.37
N VAL A 25 -5.16 8.23 16.81
CA VAL A 25 -5.03 9.53 16.13
C VAL A 25 -3.60 10.08 16.19
N LYS A 26 -2.85 9.80 17.27
CA LYS A 26 -1.43 10.17 17.38
C LYS A 26 -0.49 9.28 16.58
N ALA A 27 -0.90 8.05 16.31
CA ALA A 27 -0.02 7.04 15.72
C ALA A 27 0.18 7.16 14.23
N ILE A 28 -0.89 7.45 13.51
CA ILE A 28 -0.85 7.71 12.08
C ILE A 28 -1.57 9.02 11.90
N LYS A 29 -0.81 10.04 11.83
CA LYS A 29 -1.33 11.24 11.21
C LYS A 29 -1.47 10.90 9.73
N LEU A 30 -2.65 10.42 9.35
CA LEU A 30 -3.01 10.28 7.93
C LEU A 30 -2.76 11.58 7.15
N THR A 31 -2.54 12.65 7.88
CA THR A 31 -2.11 13.97 7.38
C THR A 31 -0.61 14.10 7.19
N ASP A 32 0.20 13.12 7.68
CA ASP A 32 1.66 13.16 7.49
C ASP A 32 2.01 12.94 6.02
N ASP A 33 3.14 13.48 5.60
CA ASP A 33 3.63 13.38 4.24
C ASP A 33 3.93 11.93 3.87
N ILE A 34 3.67 11.57 2.62
CA ILE A 34 3.97 10.25 2.06
C ILE A 34 5.42 9.84 2.34
N PHE A 35 6.35 10.80 2.30
CA PHE A 35 7.77 10.53 2.48
C PHE A 35 8.14 10.08 3.90
N SER A 36 7.30 10.39 4.90
CA SER A 36 7.52 10.05 6.32
C SER A 36 7.52 8.54 6.60
N ILE A 37 6.85 7.73 5.76
CA ILE A 37 6.76 6.27 5.93
C ILE A 37 7.89 5.48 5.25
N GLY A 38 8.94 6.17 4.75
CA GLY A 38 10.12 5.49 4.22
C GLY A 38 9.89 4.74 2.90
N ILE A 39 9.21 5.38 1.95
CA ILE A 39 8.93 4.80 0.63
C ILE A 39 10.21 4.48 -0.16
N LYS A 40 10.11 3.50 -1.07
CA LYS A 40 11.25 3.00 -1.84
C LYS A 40 11.48 3.79 -3.12
N LYS A 41 12.74 3.93 -3.51
CA LYS A 41 13.09 4.46 -4.84
C LYS A 41 12.48 3.60 -5.93
N ALA A 42 11.88 4.24 -6.95
CA ALA A 42 11.26 3.54 -8.05
C ALA A 42 12.31 2.85 -8.94
N ILE A 43 11.97 1.67 -9.43
CA ILE A 43 12.74 1.01 -10.49
C ILE A 43 12.23 1.55 -11.82
N LEU A 44 13.15 2.10 -12.60
CA LEU A 44 12.84 2.77 -13.85
C LEU A 44 13.20 1.89 -15.05
N LYS A 45 12.34 1.92 -16.06
CA LYS A 45 12.61 1.35 -17.39
C LYS A 45 12.18 2.33 -18.47
N ASN A 46 12.88 2.29 -19.60
CA ASN A 46 12.48 3.04 -20.78
C ASN A 46 11.29 2.35 -21.47
N GLU A 47 10.48 3.10 -22.19
CA GLU A 47 9.35 2.58 -22.99
C GLU A 47 9.74 1.46 -23.95
N ASP A 48 10.98 1.50 -24.48
CA ASP A 48 11.51 0.50 -25.43
C ASP A 48 12.02 -0.78 -24.75
N ALA A 49 11.98 -0.88 -23.44
CA ALA A 49 12.44 -2.07 -22.73
C ALA A 49 11.55 -3.28 -23.07
N THR A 50 12.18 -4.45 -23.27
CA THR A 50 11.45 -5.69 -23.54
C THR A 50 10.75 -6.20 -22.28
N ILE A 51 9.63 -6.89 -22.44
CA ILE A 51 8.88 -7.47 -21.34
C ILE A 51 9.75 -8.43 -20.51
N GLU A 52 10.61 -9.25 -21.18
CA GLU A 52 11.57 -10.14 -20.50
C GLU A 52 12.51 -9.34 -19.56
N SER A 53 13.10 -8.25 -20.06
CA SER A 53 13.97 -7.37 -19.28
C SER A 53 13.27 -6.73 -18.09
N VAL A 54 12.02 -6.36 -18.25
CA VAL A 54 11.18 -5.77 -17.20
C VAL A 54 10.87 -6.78 -16.12
N ILE A 55 10.36 -7.94 -16.49
CA ILE A 55 10.04 -9.05 -15.56
C ILE A 55 11.29 -9.46 -14.77
N LYS A 56 12.44 -9.61 -15.46
CA LYS A 56 13.71 -9.93 -14.80
C LYS A 56 14.11 -8.87 -13.77
N SER A 57 13.90 -7.59 -14.08
CA SER A 57 14.17 -6.51 -13.12
C SER A 57 13.25 -6.56 -11.91
N MET A 58 11.96 -6.83 -12.10
CA MET A 58 11.01 -7.01 -11.00
C MET A 58 11.42 -8.16 -10.09
N GLN A 59 11.79 -9.31 -10.67
CA GLN A 59 12.25 -10.49 -9.93
C GLN A 59 13.51 -10.20 -9.12
N THR A 60 14.53 -9.62 -9.76
CA THR A 60 15.84 -9.35 -9.11
C THR A 60 15.72 -8.34 -7.96
N SER A 61 14.84 -7.36 -8.11
CA SER A 61 14.64 -6.29 -7.12
C SER A 61 13.51 -6.58 -6.14
N HIS A 62 12.85 -7.73 -6.25
CA HIS A 62 11.66 -8.09 -5.47
C HIS A 62 10.60 -6.96 -5.48
N SER A 63 10.38 -6.37 -6.65
CA SER A 63 9.45 -5.25 -6.83
C SER A 63 8.19 -5.69 -7.56
N SER A 64 7.05 -5.28 -7.05
CA SER A 64 5.73 -5.55 -7.63
C SER A 64 5.34 -4.60 -8.76
N CYS A 65 6.16 -3.55 -9.01
CA CYS A 65 5.92 -2.60 -10.10
C CYS A 65 7.20 -1.98 -10.66
N ILE A 66 7.09 -1.45 -11.87
CA ILE A 66 8.11 -0.69 -12.58
C ILE A 66 7.49 0.64 -13.03
N ILE A 67 8.22 1.73 -12.89
CA ILE A 67 7.85 3.01 -13.47
C ILE A 67 8.50 3.13 -14.85
N VAL A 68 7.67 3.40 -15.84
CA VAL A 68 8.14 3.56 -17.23
C VAL A 68 8.36 5.03 -17.51
N VAL A 69 9.51 5.34 -18.07
CA VAL A 69 9.93 6.72 -18.35
C VAL A 69 10.35 6.89 -19.80
N LYS A 70 10.13 8.12 -20.31
CA LYS A 70 10.66 8.58 -21.57
C LYS A 70 11.14 10.01 -21.41
N ASN A 71 12.34 10.32 -21.85
CA ASN A 71 12.94 11.65 -21.70
C ASN A 71 12.83 12.20 -20.25
N ASN A 72 13.12 11.37 -19.25
CA ASN A 72 13.02 11.65 -17.81
C ASN A 72 11.60 12.01 -17.31
N LYS A 73 10.57 11.72 -18.08
CA LYS A 73 9.17 11.89 -17.65
C LYS A 73 8.50 10.53 -17.48
N ILE A 74 7.67 10.42 -16.45
CA ILE A 74 6.85 9.22 -16.26
C ILE A 74 5.81 9.15 -17.37
N THR A 75 5.79 8.04 -18.11
CA THR A 75 4.82 7.77 -19.17
C THR A 75 3.90 6.63 -18.84
N GLY A 76 4.33 5.75 -17.92
CA GLY A 76 3.54 4.60 -17.54
C GLY A 76 3.96 3.94 -16.23
N ILE A 77 3.12 3.01 -15.80
CA ILE A 77 3.41 2.05 -14.72
C ILE A 77 3.09 0.65 -15.21
N PHE A 78 3.93 -0.32 -14.85
CA PHE A 78 3.73 -1.73 -15.14
C PHE A 78 3.83 -2.54 -13.85
N THR A 79 2.85 -3.40 -13.60
CA THR A 79 2.67 -4.11 -12.34
C THR A 79 2.56 -5.62 -12.52
N GLU A 80 2.67 -6.40 -11.44
CA GLU A 80 2.38 -7.85 -11.45
C GLU A 80 0.97 -8.16 -11.98
N ARG A 81 -0.02 -7.29 -11.72
CA ARG A 81 -1.37 -7.42 -12.28
C ARG A 81 -1.34 -7.38 -13.80
N ASP A 82 -0.54 -6.49 -14.40
CA ASP A 82 -0.41 -6.39 -15.87
C ASP A 82 0.21 -7.65 -16.46
N ILE A 83 1.18 -8.26 -15.76
CA ILE A 83 1.75 -9.56 -16.19
C ILE A 83 0.65 -10.60 -16.28
N VAL A 84 -0.18 -10.76 -15.25
CA VAL A 84 -1.24 -11.77 -15.23
C VAL A 84 -2.33 -11.46 -16.27
N THR A 85 -2.76 -10.21 -16.35
CA THR A 85 -3.95 -9.84 -17.16
C THR A 85 -3.64 -9.59 -18.63
N LYS A 86 -2.42 -9.12 -18.94
CA LYS A 86 -2.06 -8.70 -20.30
C LYS A 86 -1.03 -9.61 -20.98
N ILE A 87 -0.16 -10.27 -20.19
CA ILE A 87 0.94 -11.07 -20.74
C ILE A 87 0.58 -12.57 -20.75
N VAL A 88 0.27 -13.13 -19.56
CA VAL A 88 0.04 -14.57 -19.42
C VAL A 88 -1.13 -15.06 -20.29
N SER A 89 -2.18 -14.26 -20.43
CA SER A 89 -3.38 -14.61 -21.20
C SER A 89 -3.22 -14.53 -22.72
N ARG A 90 -2.13 -13.93 -23.25
CA ARG A 90 -2.03 -13.53 -24.67
C ARG A 90 -0.88 -14.17 -25.46
N ASN A 91 -0.15 -15.13 -24.90
CA ASN A 91 1.00 -15.76 -25.58
C ASN A 91 2.00 -14.73 -26.17
N VAL A 92 2.37 -13.72 -25.35
CA VAL A 92 3.22 -12.60 -25.74
C VAL A 92 4.66 -13.04 -25.94
N ASP A 93 5.34 -12.55 -26.98
CA ASP A 93 6.78 -12.75 -27.19
C ASP A 93 7.58 -11.82 -26.26
N LEU A 94 7.94 -12.33 -25.09
CA LEU A 94 8.60 -11.56 -24.04
C LEU A 94 9.91 -10.90 -24.47
N LYS A 95 10.60 -11.44 -25.49
CA LYS A 95 11.91 -10.97 -25.95
C LYS A 95 11.82 -9.81 -26.94
N ASN A 96 10.74 -9.76 -27.70
CA ASN A 96 10.60 -8.79 -28.79
C ASN A 96 9.55 -7.72 -28.49
N GLU A 97 8.57 -8.03 -27.63
CA GLU A 97 7.50 -7.08 -27.27
C GLU A 97 7.99 -6.04 -26.25
N LYS A 98 7.52 -4.80 -26.41
CA LYS A 98 7.92 -3.64 -25.61
C LYS A 98 6.94 -3.37 -24.48
N ILE A 99 7.46 -2.83 -23.36
CA ILE A 99 6.66 -2.51 -22.18
C ILE A 99 5.58 -1.45 -22.48
N CYS A 100 5.83 -0.50 -23.39
CA CYS A 100 4.87 0.55 -23.75
C CYS A 100 3.52 0.02 -24.26
N ASP A 101 3.52 -1.19 -24.84
CA ASP A 101 2.31 -1.81 -25.40
C ASP A 101 1.44 -2.48 -24.32
N TYR A 102 1.99 -2.67 -23.12
CA TYR A 102 1.36 -3.42 -22.03
C TYR A 102 1.22 -2.64 -20.72
N MET A 103 1.94 -1.53 -20.55
CA MET A 103 1.87 -0.70 -19.36
C MET A 103 0.50 -0.01 -19.21
N THR A 104 0.24 0.54 -18.05
CA THR A 104 -0.82 1.51 -17.84
C THR A 104 -0.26 2.89 -18.11
N ASN A 105 -0.78 3.56 -19.14
CA ASN A 105 -0.33 4.88 -19.57
C ASN A 105 -0.82 5.97 -18.62
N ASN A 106 -0.05 7.06 -18.50
CA ASN A 106 -0.40 8.26 -17.74
C ASN A 106 -0.96 7.93 -16.33
N PRO A 107 -0.19 7.23 -15.48
CA PRO A 107 -0.66 6.89 -14.14
C PRO A 107 -0.88 8.16 -13.31
N GLU A 108 -1.74 8.08 -12.31
CA GLU A 108 -1.81 9.10 -11.26
C GLU A 108 -0.44 9.23 -10.60
N ILE A 109 0.04 10.46 -10.43
CA ILE A 109 1.34 10.79 -9.85
C ILE A 109 1.08 11.71 -8.66
N LEU A 110 1.73 11.45 -7.53
CA LEU A 110 1.67 12.28 -6.34
C LEU A 110 3.04 12.90 -6.03
N GLN A 111 3.02 13.92 -5.18
CA GLN A 111 4.23 14.56 -4.66
C GLN A 111 4.60 13.94 -3.31
N SER A 112 5.88 14.06 -2.93
CA SER A 112 6.39 13.50 -1.67
C SER A 112 5.77 14.15 -0.42
N ASP A 113 5.27 15.36 -0.54
CA ASP A 113 4.62 16.18 0.48
C ASP A 113 3.08 16.07 0.47
N ASP A 114 2.51 15.27 -0.44
CA ASP A 114 1.10 14.88 -0.33
C ASP A 114 0.88 14.00 0.90
N SER A 115 -0.33 14.03 1.46
CA SER A 115 -0.65 13.25 2.65
C SER A 115 -0.86 11.76 2.34
N ILE A 116 -0.57 10.91 3.34
CA ILE A 116 -0.84 9.46 3.27
C ILE A 116 -2.33 9.20 3.01
N ALA A 117 -3.23 9.98 3.64
CA ALA A 117 -4.66 9.88 3.41
C ALA A 117 -5.04 10.15 1.96
N PHE A 118 -4.39 11.13 1.33
CA PHE A 118 -4.64 11.46 -0.07
C PHE A 118 -4.21 10.31 -0.99
N ALA A 119 -3.02 9.74 -0.75
CA ALA A 119 -2.56 8.55 -1.48
C ALA A 119 -3.52 7.37 -1.34
N LEU A 120 -3.98 7.09 -0.11
CA LEU A 120 -4.91 6.00 0.16
C LEU A 120 -6.27 6.22 -0.54
N ASN A 121 -6.80 7.44 -0.50
CA ASN A 121 -8.03 7.80 -1.20
C ASN A 121 -7.89 7.57 -2.71
N LYS A 122 -6.80 8.07 -3.33
CA LYS A 122 -6.53 7.86 -4.76
C LYS A 122 -6.43 6.37 -5.13
N MET A 123 -5.77 5.56 -4.31
CA MET A 123 -5.67 4.12 -4.53
C MET A 123 -7.04 3.43 -4.44
N THR A 124 -7.88 3.85 -3.49
CA THR A 124 -9.21 3.27 -3.27
C THR A 124 -10.16 3.62 -4.42
N ASP A 125 -10.22 4.89 -4.78
CA ASP A 125 -11.10 5.39 -5.84
C ASP A 125 -10.69 4.86 -7.22
N GLY A 126 -9.38 4.81 -7.50
CA GLY A 126 -8.84 4.36 -8.77
C GLY A 126 -8.69 2.83 -8.90
N GLY A 127 -8.83 2.07 -7.81
CA GLY A 127 -8.67 0.61 -7.81
C GLY A 127 -7.25 0.11 -8.09
N PHE A 128 -6.24 0.97 -7.90
CA PHE A 128 -4.82 0.63 -8.03
C PHE A 128 -4.13 0.60 -6.66
N ARG A 129 -3.01 -0.11 -6.56
CA ARG A 129 -2.29 -0.34 -5.30
C ARG A 129 -0.88 0.22 -5.28
N HIS A 130 -0.46 0.88 -6.34
CA HIS A 130 0.85 1.51 -6.48
C HIS A 130 0.67 2.88 -7.12
N VAL A 131 1.37 3.87 -6.58
CA VAL A 131 1.36 5.25 -7.11
C VAL A 131 2.80 5.73 -7.25
N PRO A 132 3.19 6.21 -8.41
CA PRO A 132 4.45 6.92 -8.59
C PRO A 132 4.46 8.21 -7.77
N ILE A 133 5.58 8.46 -7.10
CA ILE A 133 5.82 9.67 -6.30
C ILE A 133 6.99 10.43 -6.91
N VAL A 134 6.81 11.72 -7.10
CA VAL A 134 7.89 12.65 -7.46
C VAL A 134 8.32 13.39 -6.20
N HIS A 135 9.60 13.35 -5.88
CA HIS A 135 10.11 14.11 -4.74
C HIS A 135 10.08 15.60 -5.06
N SER A 136 9.41 16.39 -4.22
CA SER A 136 9.10 17.81 -4.48
C SER A 136 10.34 18.67 -4.75
N ILE A 137 11.48 18.35 -4.16
CA ILE A 137 12.73 19.13 -4.30
C ILE A 137 13.69 18.49 -5.31
N SER A 138 14.07 17.21 -5.12
CA SER A 138 15.10 16.55 -5.92
C SER A 138 14.62 16.03 -7.26
N GLN A 139 13.29 15.96 -7.46
CA GLN A 139 12.64 15.34 -8.61
C GLN A 139 12.99 13.84 -8.80
N ASP A 140 13.55 13.20 -7.78
CA ASP A 140 13.74 11.76 -7.75
C ASP A 140 12.38 11.04 -7.76
N LEU A 141 12.37 9.85 -8.35
CA LEU A 141 11.16 9.05 -8.50
C LEU A 141 11.12 7.92 -7.47
N TYR A 142 10.01 7.85 -6.77
CA TYR A 142 9.70 6.83 -5.78
C TYR A 142 8.39 6.14 -6.14
N VAL A 143 8.05 5.13 -5.40
CA VAL A 143 6.74 4.48 -5.49
C VAL A 143 6.23 4.21 -4.08
N ILE A 144 4.97 4.52 -3.86
CA ILE A 144 4.24 4.09 -2.67
C ILE A 144 3.27 2.97 -3.05
N SER A 145 3.22 1.94 -2.23
CA SER A 145 2.21 0.89 -2.35
C SER A 145 1.22 0.91 -1.19
N MET A 146 0.04 0.36 -1.41
CA MET A 146 -0.92 0.14 -0.31
C MET A 146 -0.31 -0.71 0.81
N GLN A 147 0.60 -1.63 0.48
CA GLN A 147 1.31 -2.44 1.48
C GLN A 147 2.25 -1.60 2.34
N ASP A 148 2.91 -0.58 1.78
CA ASP A 148 3.79 0.31 2.56
C ASP A 148 2.95 1.09 3.59
N ILE A 149 1.77 1.56 3.20
CA ILE A 149 0.83 2.22 4.11
C ILE A 149 0.36 1.24 5.20
N ILE A 150 -0.06 0.03 4.83
CA ILE A 150 -0.51 -0.99 5.79
C ILE A 150 0.62 -1.39 6.75
N ASN A 151 1.84 -1.54 6.25
CA ASN A 151 2.99 -1.87 7.10
C ASN A 151 3.29 -0.74 8.08
N SER A 152 3.27 0.52 7.65
CA SER A 152 3.44 1.68 8.53
C SER A 152 2.37 1.73 9.62
N ILE A 153 1.13 1.37 9.28
CA ILE A 153 0.04 1.19 10.24
C ILE A 153 0.35 0.02 11.19
N GLY A 154 0.76 -1.12 10.62
CA GLY A 154 1.02 -2.36 11.35
C GLY A 154 2.15 -2.24 12.36
N ASP A 155 3.26 -1.59 12.00
CA ASP A 155 4.40 -1.39 12.88
C ASP A 155 4.03 -0.63 14.16
N TYR A 156 3.03 0.23 14.07
CA TYR A 156 2.52 0.97 15.20
C TYR A 156 1.64 0.10 16.13
N TYR A 157 0.82 -0.79 15.55
CA TYR A 157 -0.08 -1.67 16.29
C TYR A 157 0.53 -3.01 16.64
N PHE A 158 1.77 -3.28 16.24
CA PHE A 158 2.38 -4.58 16.40
C PHE A 158 2.40 -5.05 17.87
N ALA A 159 2.67 -4.12 18.79
CA ALA A 159 2.64 -4.42 20.22
C ALA A 159 1.23 -4.79 20.73
N ASP A 160 0.20 -4.13 20.23
CA ASP A 160 -1.18 -4.40 20.62
C ASP A 160 -1.71 -5.68 19.99
N ILE A 161 -1.34 -5.97 18.73
CA ILE A 161 -1.70 -7.21 18.03
C ILE A 161 -1.03 -8.43 18.69
N LEU A 162 0.25 -8.32 19.09
CA LEU A 162 0.96 -9.40 19.77
C LEU A 162 0.40 -9.71 21.18
N ASN A 163 -0.22 -8.74 21.82
CA ASN A 163 -0.84 -8.90 23.13
C ASN A 163 -2.28 -9.43 23.08
N LEU A 164 -2.85 -9.63 21.87
CA LEU A 164 -4.15 -10.27 21.76
C LEU A 164 -4.09 -11.73 22.26
N PRO A 165 -5.07 -12.17 23.05
CA PRO A 165 -5.09 -13.54 23.53
C PRO A 165 -5.17 -14.51 22.35
N PRO A 166 -4.44 -15.65 22.37
CA PRO A 166 -4.32 -16.59 21.25
C PRO A 166 -5.63 -17.38 20.97
N LYS A 167 -6.73 -17.05 21.61
CA LYS A 167 -8.02 -17.71 21.42
C LYS A 167 -8.84 -16.96 20.39
N PRO A 168 -9.28 -17.60 19.29
CA PRO A 168 -10.17 -16.97 18.34
C PRO A 168 -11.48 -16.57 19.05
N LEU A 169 -11.91 -15.32 18.86
CA LEU A 169 -13.17 -14.79 19.38
C LEU A 169 -14.42 -15.47 18.76
N ARG A 170 -14.24 -16.35 17.79
CA ARG A 170 -15.32 -17.17 17.23
C ARG A 170 -15.31 -18.52 17.91
N SER A 171 -16.27 -18.76 18.81
CA SER A 171 -16.63 -20.12 19.17
C SER A 171 -17.11 -20.80 17.89
N SER A 172 -16.42 -21.85 17.45
CA SER A 172 -16.96 -22.76 16.45
C SER A 172 -18.24 -23.36 17.08
N SER A 173 -19.42 -22.92 16.62
CA SER A 173 -20.64 -23.66 16.91
C SER A 173 -20.40 -25.08 16.36
N HIS A 174 -20.34 -26.05 17.25
CA HIS A 174 -20.34 -27.45 16.90
C HIS A 174 -21.62 -27.70 16.07
N ARG A 175 -21.45 -27.90 14.76
CA ARG A 175 -22.50 -28.52 13.97
C ARG A 175 -22.46 -30.00 14.33
N GLU A 176 -23.30 -30.40 15.27
CA GLU A 176 -23.73 -31.77 15.37
C GLU A 176 -24.56 -32.03 14.12
N GLY A 177 -23.94 -32.70 13.16
CA GLY A 177 -24.63 -33.26 12.01
C GLY A 177 -25.23 -34.59 12.40
N ALA A 178 -26.54 -34.68 12.27
CA ALA A 178 -27.26 -35.98 12.24
C ALA A 178 -26.86 -36.80 11.03
#